data_2a4c3358a3a42639001a28e7c2788b80
#
_entry.id   2a4c3358a3a42639001a28e7c2788b80
#
_cell.length_a   1.000
_cell.length_b   1.000
_cell.length_c   1.000
_cell.angle_alpha   90.00
_cell.angle_beta   90.00
_cell.angle_gamma   90.00
#
_symmetry.space_group_name_H-M   'P 1'
#
loop_
_entity.id
_entity.type
_entity.pdbx_description
1 polymer ?
#
loop_
_entity_poly.entity_id
_entity_poly.type
_entity_poly.pdbx_seq_one_letter_code
_entity_poly.pdbx_strand_id
1 'polypeptide(L)'
;KSSPKGKDKVLKNRQICLISLISLRGDFFMEKNKIKNLSRRLKNKEIIIIDGATGTEIQRRGVKTTLPLWSAKALLTNPNVIKDIHKDYILNGADIIITNTFRTTVHTLKKANLENKATQITILACKLIKEAIKEAGVEKEIYIAGSMAPLEDCYSPELTPQKNELEREYLSLAKNLKKGGADFLLLETMITIKETLAAIKAVKKVKMSFAVSFCCNEKNQLLGGESIKLVIRKIEKYNPLFIGVNCIQPELATQLIKTITKITDLPLCVYANGYGKPDDDQGWLFSGKKEINKYLNEAKKWVKSGVQLIGGCCGTTPEYIKTICLTQK
;
A
#
# COMPACT_ATOMS: atom_id res chain seq x y z
N LYS A 1 37.48 47.12 12.23
CA LYS A 1 37.05 46.83 10.83
C LYS A 1 36.60 45.39 10.78
N SER A 2 35.28 45.12 10.85
CA SER A 2 34.69 43.78 10.79
C SER A 2 34.61 43.32 9.34
N SER A 3 35.11 42.12 9.10
CA SER A 3 35.22 41.46 7.79
C SER A 3 33.85 41.21 7.12
N PRO A 4 33.69 41.43 5.80
CA PRO A 4 32.43 41.22 5.05
C PRO A 4 32.00 39.75 4.94
N LYS A 5 32.85 38.77 5.21
CA LYS A 5 32.60 37.33 4.99
C LYS A 5 31.53 36.68 5.91
N GLY A 6 31.15 37.35 7.01
CA GLY A 6 30.14 36.82 7.94
C GLY A 6 28.69 37.05 7.48
N LYS A 7 28.43 38.15 6.78
CA LYS A 7 27.07 38.52 6.34
C LYS A 7 26.56 37.64 5.19
N ASP A 8 27.42 37.25 4.25
CA ASP A 8 27.07 36.39 3.12
C ASP A 8 26.69 34.96 3.52
N LYS A 9 27.32 34.43 4.57
CA LYS A 9 27.03 33.07 5.07
C LYS A 9 25.69 32.99 5.77
N VAL A 10 25.29 34.07 6.47
CA VAL A 10 24.00 34.19 7.16
C VAL A 10 22.85 34.37 6.14
N LEU A 11 23.08 35.16 5.09
CA LEU A 11 22.10 35.36 4.00
C LEU A 11 21.87 34.08 3.18
N LYS A 12 22.95 33.35 2.83
CA LYS A 12 22.82 32.03 2.15
C LYS A 12 22.06 31.01 3.01
N ASN A 13 22.36 30.94 4.31
CA ASN A 13 21.63 30.01 5.20
C ASN A 13 20.15 30.40 5.38
N ARG A 14 19.81 31.69 5.39
CA ARG A 14 18.40 32.16 5.39
C ARG A 14 17.68 31.87 4.07
N GLN A 15 18.33 32.02 2.94
CA GLN A 15 17.75 31.67 1.62
C GLN A 15 17.52 30.15 1.50
N ILE A 16 18.46 29.33 1.92
CA ILE A 16 18.30 27.86 1.91
C ILE A 16 17.16 27.45 2.84
N CYS A 17 17.04 28.08 4.02
CA CYS A 17 15.95 27.80 4.95
C CYS A 17 14.57 28.25 4.40
N LEU A 18 14.52 29.41 3.70
CA LEU A 18 13.28 29.89 3.07
C LEU A 18 12.83 29.00 1.90
N ILE A 19 13.77 28.58 1.06
CA ILE A 19 13.50 27.70 -0.08
C ILE A 19 13.00 26.33 0.42
N SER A 20 13.61 25.77 1.49
CA SER A 20 13.16 24.53 2.09
C SER A 20 11.76 24.65 2.75
N LEU A 21 11.46 25.79 3.36
CA LEU A 21 10.13 26.06 3.95
C LEU A 21 9.04 26.25 2.88
N ILE A 22 9.37 26.87 1.75
CA ILE A 22 8.45 27.06 0.61
C ILE A 22 8.19 25.71 -0.07
N SER A 23 9.24 24.88 -0.26
CA SER A 23 9.10 23.52 -0.79
C SER A 23 8.23 22.65 0.12
N LEU A 24 8.49 22.63 1.42
CA LEU A 24 7.69 21.88 2.40
C LEU A 24 6.22 22.33 2.46
N ARG A 25 5.95 23.64 2.30
CA ARG A 25 4.57 24.15 2.23
C ARG A 25 3.90 23.79 0.90
N GLY A 26 4.63 23.84 -0.21
CA GLY A 26 4.16 23.44 -1.53
C GLY A 26 3.78 21.95 -1.56
N ASP A 27 4.65 21.09 -1.08
CA ASP A 27 4.43 19.63 -1.00
C ASP A 27 3.21 19.29 -0.14
N PHE A 28 3.06 19.95 1.02
CA PHE A 28 1.91 19.75 1.92
C PHE A 28 0.58 20.23 1.32
N PHE A 29 0.60 21.30 0.51
CA PHE A 29 -0.60 21.82 -0.16
C PHE A 29 -0.99 20.92 -1.34
N MET A 30 -0.03 20.38 -2.07
CA MET A 30 -0.22 19.41 -3.16
C MET A 30 -0.79 18.09 -2.64
N GLU A 31 -0.25 17.54 -1.54
CA GLU A 31 -0.73 16.32 -0.89
C GLU A 31 -2.19 16.45 -0.46
N LYS A 32 -2.57 17.57 0.18
CA LYS A 32 -3.97 17.82 0.56
C LYS A 32 -4.91 17.89 -0.63
N ASN A 33 -4.47 18.43 -1.77
CA ASN A 33 -5.27 18.51 -2.97
C ASN A 33 -5.48 17.13 -3.60
N LYS A 34 -4.47 16.26 -3.64
CA LYS A 34 -4.59 14.89 -4.12
C LYS A 34 -5.62 14.09 -3.32
N ILE A 35 -5.55 14.13 -1.98
CA ILE A 35 -6.50 13.41 -1.12
C ILE A 35 -7.93 13.96 -1.27
N LYS A 36 -8.10 15.29 -1.44
CA LYS A 36 -9.42 15.87 -1.75
C LYS A 36 -9.95 15.36 -3.09
N ASN A 37 -9.09 15.25 -4.10
CA ASN A 37 -9.46 14.72 -5.40
C ASN A 37 -9.84 13.24 -5.31
N LEU A 38 -9.02 12.40 -4.65
CA LEU A 38 -9.36 11.00 -4.40
C LEU A 38 -10.72 10.86 -3.69
N SER A 39 -10.95 11.64 -2.63
CA SER A 39 -12.22 11.64 -1.90
C SER A 39 -13.40 12.07 -2.77
N ARG A 40 -13.21 13.03 -3.69
CA ARG A 40 -14.23 13.44 -4.66
C ARG A 40 -14.55 12.30 -5.64
N ARG A 41 -13.54 11.65 -6.21
CA ARG A 41 -13.70 10.50 -7.11
C ARG A 41 -14.49 9.37 -6.43
N LEU A 42 -14.15 9.06 -5.16
CA LEU A 42 -14.87 8.07 -4.36
C LEU A 42 -16.33 8.47 -4.11
N LYS A 43 -16.63 9.74 -3.81
CA LYS A 43 -18.00 10.23 -3.66
C LYS A 43 -18.80 10.14 -4.96
N ASN A 44 -18.16 10.36 -6.10
CA ASN A 44 -18.75 10.23 -7.42
C ASN A 44 -18.91 8.76 -7.86
N LYS A 45 -18.54 7.79 -7.03
CA LYS A 45 -18.56 6.36 -7.34
C LYS A 45 -17.73 5.98 -8.57
N GLU A 46 -16.66 6.73 -8.83
CA GLU A 46 -15.71 6.38 -9.89
C GLU A 46 -14.97 5.10 -9.54
N ILE A 47 -14.73 4.26 -10.55
CA ILE A 47 -13.86 3.09 -10.38
C ILE A 47 -12.40 3.55 -10.39
N ILE A 48 -11.66 3.11 -9.38
CA ILE A 48 -10.25 3.44 -9.18
C ILE A 48 -9.45 2.15 -9.23
N ILE A 49 -8.40 2.14 -10.03
CA ILE A 49 -7.56 0.97 -10.22
C ILE A 49 -6.36 1.02 -9.27
N ILE A 50 -6.25 0.04 -8.39
CA ILE A 50 -5.07 -0.22 -7.58
C ILE A 50 -4.10 -1.06 -8.41
N ASP A 51 -2.81 -0.95 -8.15
CA ASP A 51 -1.79 -1.79 -8.80
C ASP A 51 -1.93 -3.29 -8.47
N GLY A 52 -0.99 -4.08 -8.94
CA GLY A 52 -0.89 -5.51 -8.68
C GLY A 52 0.26 -5.84 -7.72
N ALA A 53 0.60 -7.13 -7.68
CA ALA A 53 1.65 -7.65 -6.83
C ALA A 53 3.03 -7.06 -7.13
N THR A 54 3.69 -6.49 -6.14
CA THR A 54 5.11 -6.13 -6.26
C THR A 54 6.02 -7.33 -5.96
N GLY A 55 5.77 -8.07 -4.90
CA GLY A 55 6.65 -9.16 -4.44
C GLY A 55 6.76 -10.30 -5.45
N THR A 56 5.64 -10.89 -5.87
CA THR A 56 5.65 -11.99 -6.86
C THR A 56 6.05 -11.52 -8.26
N GLU A 57 5.86 -10.25 -8.59
CA GLU A 57 6.33 -9.67 -9.84
C GLU A 57 7.86 -9.49 -9.85
N ILE A 58 8.47 -9.13 -8.72
CA ILE A 58 9.94 -9.14 -8.53
C ILE A 58 10.49 -10.54 -8.80
N GLN A 59 9.86 -11.58 -8.24
CA GLN A 59 10.24 -12.97 -8.45
C GLN A 59 10.10 -13.39 -9.93
N ARG A 60 8.97 -13.03 -10.57
CA ARG A 60 8.74 -13.29 -11.99
C ARG A 60 9.80 -12.65 -12.90
N ARG A 61 10.42 -11.56 -12.47
CA ARG A 61 11.54 -10.89 -13.15
C ARG A 61 12.91 -11.46 -12.76
N GLY A 62 12.96 -12.61 -12.09
CA GLY A 62 14.18 -13.34 -11.76
C GLY A 62 14.96 -12.82 -10.55
N VAL A 63 14.39 -11.93 -9.76
CA VAL A 63 15.02 -11.44 -8.53
C VAL A 63 14.55 -12.27 -7.34
N LYS A 64 15.47 -12.97 -6.67
CA LYS A 64 15.16 -13.80 -5.50
C LYS A 64 14.73 -12.94 -4.31
N THR A 65 13.56 -13.25 -3.77
CA THR A 65 13.05 -12.70 -2.53
C THR A 65 13.02 -13.80 -1.46
N THR A 66 13.62 -13.55 -0.31
CA THR A 66 13.71 -14.53 0.79
C THR A 66 13.32 -13.86 2.10
N LEU A 67 12.74 -14.64 3.02
CA LEU A 67 12.51 -14.20 4.39
C LEU A 67 13.85 -13.90 5.08
N PRO A 68 13.90 -12.99 6.07
CA PRO A 68 12.76 -12.24 6.61
C PRO A 68 12.32 -11.02 5.78
N LEU A 69 13.14 -10.56 4.82
CA LEU A 69 12.93 -9.31 4.09
C LEU A 69 11.95 -9.45 2.91
N TRP A 70 11.84 -10.65 2.35
CA TRP A 70 11.02 -10.91 1.16
C TRP A 70 11.24 -9.84 0.07
N SER A 71 10.17 -9.18 -0.41
CA SER A 71 10.25 -8.14 -1.46
C SER A 71 11.08 -6.91 -1.07
N ALA A 72 11.19 -6.58 0.21
CA ALA A 72 12.01 -5.47 0.68
C ALA A 72 13.53 -5.67 0.40
N LYS A 73 13.99 -6.93 0.24
CA LYS A 73 15.37 -7.23 -0.17
C LYS A 73 15.72 -6.55 -1.49
N ALA A 74 14.79 -6.52 -2.44
CA ALA A 74 15.00 -5.92 -3.75
C ALA A 74 15.20 -4.39 -3.70
N LEU A 75 14.73 -3.69 -2.65
CA LEU A 75 15.06 -2.28 -2.43
C LEU A 75 16.56 -2.05 -2.26
N LEU A 76 17.28 -3.05 -1.75
CA LEU A 76 18.72 -2.99 -1.51
C LEU A 76 19.54 -3.50 -2.69
N THR A 77 19.03 -4.50 -3.41
CA THR A 77 19.79 -5.23 -4.43
C THR A 77 19.41 -4.86 -5.85
N ASN A 78 18.13 -4.59 -6.11
CA ASN A 78 17.59 -4.39 -7.45
C ASN A 78 16.51 -3.28 -7.48
N PRO A 79 16.79 -2.04 -6.99
CA PRO A 79 15.77 -0.99 -6.88
C PRO A 79 15.15 -0.61 -8.24
N ASN A 80 15.90 -0.69 -9.34
CA ASN A 80 15.38 -0.39 -10.67
C ASN A 80 14.27 -1.37 -11.09
N VAL A 81 14.37 -2.65 -10.72
CA VAL A 81 13.31 -3.64 -11.02
C VAL A 81 12.00 -3.23 -10.34
N ILE A 82 12.05 -2.72 -9.12
CA ILE A 82 10.86 -2.22 -8.40
C ILE A 82 10.29 -0.99 -9.10
N LYS A 83 11.14 -0.04 -9.50
CA LYS A 83 10.73 1.16 -10.25
C LYS A 83 10.03 0.76 -11.56
N ASP A 84 10.61 -0.17 -12.31
CA ASP A 84 10.06 -0.65 -13.58
C ASP A 84 8.71 -1.36 -13.37
N ILE A 85 8.54 -2.13 -12.29
CA ILE A 85 7.25 -2.75 -11.93
C ILE A 85 6.19 -1.67 -11.68
N HIS A 86 6.48 -0.65 -10.87
CA HIS A 86 5.56 0.44 -10.62
C HIS A 86 5.20 1.19 -11.91
N LYS A 87 6.19 1.46 -12.76
CA LYS A 87 5.98 2.09 -14.07
C LYS A 87 5.06 1.25 -14.97
N ASP A 88 5.27 -0.06 -15.01
CA ASP A 88 4.42 -0.95 -15.81
C ASP A 88 2.97 -0.95 -15.30
N TYR A 89 2.74 -0.95 -13.98
CA TYR A 89 1.39 -0.81 -13.44
C TYR A 89 0.73 0.52 -13.82
N ILE A 90 1.46 1.63 -13.75
CA ILE A 90 0.96 2.96 -14.17
C ILE A 90 0.56 2.94 -15.65
N LEU A 91 1.44 2.44 -16.51
CA LEU A 91 1.20 2.34 -17.96
C LEU A 91 0.03 1.41 -18.31
N ASN A 92 -0.25 0.42 -17.45
CA ASN A 92 -1.38 -0.49 -17.61
C ASN A 92 -2.66 -0.02 -16.90
N GLY A 93 -2.68 1.20 -16.40
CA GLY A 93 -3.91 1.87 -15.97
C GLY A 93 -4.10 2.04 -14.47
N ALA A 94 -3.16 1.63 -13.61
CA ALA A 94 -3.27 1.85 -12.17
C ALA A 94 -3.35 3.35 -11.82
N ASP A 95 -4.26 3.71 -10.91
CA ASP A 95 -4.42 5.04 -10.32
C ASP A 95 -3.70 5.14 -8.97
N ILE A 96 -3.65 4.04 -8.23
CA ILE A 96 -2.98 3.94 -6.93
C ILE A 96 -1.82 2.95 -7.05
N ILE A 97 -0.64 3.37 -6.61
CA ILE A 97 0.56 2.53 -6.52
C ILE A 97 0.92 2.35 -5.05
N ILE A 98 1.05 1.09 -4.64
CA ILE A 98 1.39 0.71 -3.26
C ILE A 98 2.91 0.63 -3.10
N THR A 99 3.46 1.26 -2.05
CA THR A 99 4.90 1.22 -1.79
C THR A 99 5.36 -0.20 -1.42
N ASN A 100 6.55 -0.60 -1.87
CA ASN A 100 7.16 -1.88 -1.47
C ASN A 100 7.72 -1.81 -0.03
N THR A 101 6.85 -1.49 0.94
CA THR A 101 7.22 -1.30 2.36
C THR A 101 6.62 -2.33 3.31
N PHE A 102 6.07 -3.41 2.77
CA PHE A 102 5.46 -4.49 3.55
C PHE A 102 6.41 -5.05 4.64
N ARG A 103 7.71 -5.09 4.39
CA ARG A 103 8.76 -5.65 5.28
C ARG A 103 9.87 -4.64 5.59
N THR A 104 9.56 -3.33 5.73
CA THR A 104 10.58 -2.28 6.02
C THR A 104 10.51 -1.72 7.43
N THR A 105 9.76 -2.34 8.35
CA THR A 105 9.74 -1.97 9.76
C THR A 105 11.10 -2.25 10.43
N VAL A 106 11.41 -1.52 11.49
CA VAL A 106 12.60 -1.80 12.32
C VAL A 106 12.56 -3.23 12.83
N HIS A 107 11.39 -3.70 13.27
CA HIS A 107 11.15 -5.07 13.72
C HIS A 107 11.60 -6.12 12.69
N THR A 108 11.14 -6.01 11.45
CA THR A 108 11.49 -6.97 10.38
C THR A 108 12.96 -6.85 9.97
N LEU A 109 13.46 -5.61 9.82
CA LEU A 109 14.83 -5.37 9.38
C LEU A 109 15.87 -5.83 10.42
N LYS A 110 15.53 -5.81 11.71
CA LYS A 110 16.37 -6.35 12.80
C LYS A 110 16.68 -7.83 12.61
N LYS A 111 15.75 -8.62 12.07
CA LYS A 111 15.96 -10.04 11.76
C LYS A 111 17.05 -10.27 10.69
N ALA A 112 17.43 -9.22 9.97
CA ALA A 112 18.50 -9.22 8.96
C ALA A 112 19.67 -8.29 9.33
N ASN A 113 19.76 -7.81 10.59
CA ASN A 113 20.75 -6.83 11.06
C ASN A 113 20.79 -5.52 10.25
N LEU A 114 19.62 -5.05 9.82
CA LEU A 114 19.42 -3.86 8.97
C LEU A 114 18.49 -2.81 9.60
N GLU A 115 18.20 -2.89 10.89
CA GLU A 115 17.28 -2.00 11.62
C GLU A 115 17.61 -0.53 11.44
N ASN A 116 18.89 -0.19 11.39
CA ASN A 116 19.38 1.18 11.20
C ASN A 116 19.05 1.76 9.81
N LYS A 117 18.69 0.91 8.84
CA LYS A 117 18.34 1.31 7.46
C LYS A 117 16.85 1.51 7.25
N ALA A 118 15.99 1.27 8.24
CA ALA A 118 14.53 1.31 8.11
C ALA A 118 14.03 2.62 7.48
N THR A 119 14.52 3.77 7.96
CA THR A 119 14.14 5.08 7.41
C THR A 119 14.59 5.23 5.96
N GLN A 120 15.83 4.88 5.65
CA GLN A 120 16.39 5.03 4.30
C GLN A 120 15.64 4.14 3.29
N ILE A 121 15.42 2.87 3.64
CA ILE A 121 14.76 1.88 2.77
C ILE A 121 13.30 2.27 2.51
N THR A 122 12.57 2.71 3.55
CA THR A 122 11.17 3.15 3.40
C THR A 122 11.06 4.41 2.52
N ILE A 123 11.94 5.39 2.69
CA ILE A 123 11.97 6.60 1.85
C ILE A 123 12.33 6.23 0.40
N LEU A 124 13.26 5.31 0.19
CA LEU A 124 13.63 4.83 -1.14
C LEU A 124 12.44 4.21 -1.85
N ALA A 125 11.62 3.38 -1.17
CA ALA A 125 10.42 2.78 -1.76
C ALA A 125 9.46 3.85 -2.31
N CYS A 126 9.21 4.93 -1.55
CA CYS A 126 8.39 6.04 -2.03
C CYS A 126 9.05 6.80 -3.21
N LYS A 127 10.37 6.99 -3.17
CA LYS A 127 11.12 7.67 -4.22
C LYS A 127 11.02 6.92 -5.56
N LEU A 128 11.14 5.59 -5.53
CA LEU A 128 11.04 4.76 -6.73
C LEU A 128 9.67 4.90 -7.42
N ILE A 129 8.57 5.05 -6.68
CA ILE A 129 7.26 5.32 -7.28
C ILE A 129 7.23 6.72 -7.93
N LYS A 130 7.78 7.74 -7.27
CA LYS A 130 7.85 9.10 -7.84
C LYS A 130 8.66 9.12 -9.15
N GLU A 131 9.76 8.39 -9.20
CA GLU A 131 10.56 8.22 -10.42
C GLU A 131 9.76 7.48 -11.49
N ALA A 132 9.05 6.39 -11.14
CA ALA A 132 8.20 5.65 -12.05
C ALA A 132 7.06 6.51 -12.63
N ILE A 133 6.41 7.35 -11.83
CA ILE A 133 5.38 8.31 -12.28
C ILE A 133 5.99 9.28 -13.30
N LYS A 134 7.15 9.85 -12.98
CA LYS A 134 7.85 10.78 -13.88
C LYS A 134 8.21 10.11 -15.22
N GLU A 135 8.76 8.89 -15.16
CA GLU A 135 9.16 8.14 -16.36
C GLU A 135 7.97 7.62 -17.16
N ALA A 136 6.83 7.33 -16.54
CA ALA A 136 5.61 6.91 -17.23
C ALA A 136 5.00 8.06 -18.05
N GLY A 137 5.20 9.31 -17.66
CA GLY A 137 4.75 10.48 -18.41
C GLY A 137 3.23 10.56 -18.63
N VAL A 138 2.44 9.95 -17.72
CA VAL A 138 0.97 9.95 -17.84
C VAL A 138 0.39 11.26 -17.30
N GLU A 139 -0.65 11.78 -17.98
CA GLU A 139 -1.31 13.04 -17.56
C GLU A 139 -2.21 12.85 -16.33
N LYS A 140 -2.73 11.62 -16.12
CA LYS A 140 -3.60 11.34 -14.99
C LYS A 140 -2.87 11.40 -13.66
N GLU A 141 -3.58 11.80 -12.61
CA GLU A 141 -3.07 11.83 -11.25
C GLU A 141 -2.86 10.41 -10.72
N ILE A 142 -1.66 10.12 -10.24
CA ILE A 142 -1.30 8.84 -9.58
C ILE A 142 -1.15 9.09 -8.09
N TYR A 143 -1.79 8.23 -7.29
CA TYR A 143 -1.74 8.27 -5.82
C TYR A 143 -0.73 7.26 -5.28
N ILE A 144 0.07 7.68 -4.30
CA ILE A 144 1.06 6.83 -3.62
C ILE A 144 0.48 6.36 -2.30
N ALA A 145 0.14 5.07 -2.20
CA ALA A 145 -0.31 4.44 -0.98
C ALA A 145 0.88 3.88 -0.19
N GLY A 146 1.13 4.43 0.99
CA GLY A 146 2.18 3.92 1.89
C GLY A 146 1.73 2.64 2.57
N SER A 147 2.29 1.49 2.18
CA SER A 147 1.95 0.18 2.74
C SER A 147 2.40 0.04 4.19
N MET A 148 1.46 -0.36 5.05
CA MET A 148 1.65 -0.72 6.45
C MET A 148 0.99 -2.09 6.68
N ALA A 149 1.79 -3.14 6.69
CA ALA A 149 1.33 -4.52 6.83
C ALA A 149 1.57 -5.07 8.25
N PRO A 150 1.06 -6.27 8.59
CA PRO A 150 1.40 -6.95 9.84
C PRO A 150 2.90 -7.07 10.07
N LEU A 151 3.34 -6.90 11.31
CA LEU A 151 4.78 -6.90 11.65
C LEU A 151 5.42 -8.27 11.50
N GLU A 152 4.64 -9.32 11.72
CA GLU A 152 5.05 -10.71 11.55
C GLU A 152 4.42 -11.34 10.31
N ASP A 153 4.36 -12.65 10.24
CA ASP A 153 3.68 -13.35 9.16
C ASP A 153 2.19 -12.99 9.14
N CYS A 154 1.73 -12.51 8.00
CA CYS A 154 0.34 -12.10 7.79
C CYS A 154 -0.67 -13.27 7.72
N TYR A 155 -0.22 -14.50 7.91
CA TYR A 155 -1.08 -15.68 8.01
C TYR A 155 -1.01 -16.34 9.39
N SER A 156 -0.22 -15.80 10.32
CA SER A 156 0.05 -16.34 11.65
C SER A 156 -0.34 -15.33 12.75
N PRO A 157 -1.64 -15.17 13.04
CA PRO A 157 -2.15 -14.17 13.98
C PRO A 157 -1.63 -14.34 15.42
N GLU A 158 -1.23 -15.56 15.79
CA GLU A 158 -0.60 -15.89 17.09
C GLU A 158 0.76 -15.19 17.27
N LEU A 159 1.45 -14.84 16.18
CA LEU A 159 2.71 -14.13 16.23
C LEU A 159 2.56 -12.62 16.42
N THR A 160 1.32 -12.08 16.42
CA THR A 160 1.08 -10.64 16.56
C THR A 160 1.76 -10.06 17.81
N PRO A 161 2.72 -9.13 17.68
CA PRO A 161 3.50 -8.58 18.78
C PRO A 161 2.66 -7.90 19.87
N GLN A 162 3.28 -7.58 21.00
CA GLN A 162 2.63 -6.86 22.08
C GLN A 162 2.30 -5.42 21.67
N LYS A 163 1.26 -4.85 22.28
CA LYS A 163 0.70 -3.54 21.95
C LYS A 163 1.75 -2.42 21.90
N ASN A 164 2.66 -2.36 22.88
CA ASN A 164 3.68 -1.31 22.94
C ASN A 164 4.66 -1.39 21.76
N GLU A 165 4.99 -2.59 21.33
CA GLU A 165 5.82 -2.83 20.17
C GLU A 165 5.09 -2.44 18.87
N LEU A 166 3.85 -2.87 18.69
CA LEU A 166 3.01 -2.48 17.56
C LEU A 166 2.92 -0.95 17.43
N GLU A 167 2.64 -0.24 18.53
CA GLU A 167 2.51 1.23 18.53
C GLU A 167 3.83 1.93 18.15
N ARG A 168 4.96 1.43 18.64
CA ARG A 168 6.30 1.96 18.31
C ARG A 168 6.65 1.75 16.84
N GLU A 169 6.51 0.51 16.36
CA GLU A 169 6.89 0.13 15.00
C GLU A 169 6.02 0.83 13.95
N TYR A 170 4.69 0.81 14.12
CA TYR A 170 3.80 1.52 13.19
C TYR A 170 3.98 3.02 13.21
N LEU A 171 4.29 3.63 14.36
CA LEU A 171 4.57 5.06 14.43
C LEU A 171 5.87 5.42 13.67
N SER A 172 6.89 4.58 13.79
CA SER A 172 8.15 4.73 13.05
C SER A 172 7.91 4.62 11.55
N LEU A 173 7.23 3.57 11.09
CA LEU A 173 6.92 3.35 9.69
C LEU A 173 6.06 4.49 9.12
N ALA A 174 5.00 4.90 9.81
CA ALA A 174 4.13 5.99 9.39
C ALA A 174 4.89 7.32 9.22
N LYS A 175 5.82 7.64 10.13
CA LYS A 175 6.70 8.82 10.01
C LYS A 175 7.60 8.72 8.76
N ASN A 176 8.17 7.56 8.50
CA ASN A 176 9.04 7.32 7.36
C ASN A 176 8.29 7.41 6.03
N LEU A 177 7.09 6.82 5.94
CA LEU A 177 6.22 6.91 4.77
C LEU A 177 5.77 8.35 4.49
N LYS A 178 5.39 9.09 5.53
CA LYS A 178 5.09 10.52 5.42
C LYS A 178 6.29 11.31 4.90
N LYS A 179 7.48 11.09 5.46
CA LYS A 179 8.73 11.72 5.03
C LYS A 179 9.09 11.33 3.58
N GLY A 180 8.78 10.10 3.17
CA GLY A 180 8.95 9.62 1.80
C GLY A 180 7.97 10.26 0.81
N GLY A 181 6.88 10.86 1.30
CA GLY A 181 5.84 11.53 0.51
C GLY A 181 4.81 10.56 -0.05
N ALA A 182 4.38 9.59 0.74
CA ALA A 182 3.15 8.86 0.50
C ALA A 182 1.95 9.82 0.60
N ASP A 183 0.95 9.69 -0.29
CA ASP A 183 -0.23 10.54 -0.29
C ASP A 183 -1.20 10.15 0.83
N PHE A 184 -1.32 8.84 1.12
CA PHE A 184 -2.07 8.29 2.26
C PHE A 184 -1.42 6.98 2.73
N LEU A 185 -1.85 6.46 3.87
CA LEU A 185 -1.36 5.20 4.42
C LEU A 185 -2.39 4.08 4.21
N LEU A 186 -1.95 2.96 3.67
CA LEU A 186 -2.77 1.77 3.47
C LEU A 186 -2.37 0.71 4.50
N LEU A 187 -3.26 0.49 5.47
CA LEU A 187 -3.15 -0.60 6.43
C LEU A 187 -3.65 -1.87 5.74
N GLU A 188 -2.75 -2.64 5.13
CA GLU A 188 -3.11 -3.76 4.28
C GLU A 188 -2.88 -5.12 4.93
N THR A 189 -3.63 -6.12 4.46
CA THR A 189 -3.51 -7.51 4.93
C THR A 189 -3.66 -7.63 6.45
N MET A 190 -4.48 -6.77 7.07
CA MET A 190 -4.67 -6.77 8.52
C MET A 190 -5.41 -8.02 8.96
N ILE A 191 -4.83 -8.75 9.92
CA ILE A 191 -5.30 -10.08 10.37
C ILE A 191 -5.83 -10.09 11.81
N THR A 192 -5.56 -9.03 12.59
CA THR A 192 -6.10 -8.88 13.95
C THR A 192 -6.58 -7.45 14.19
N ILE A 193 -7.62 -7.30 15.02
CA ILE A 193 -8.09 -5.97 15.42
C ILE A 193 -7.09 -5.23 16.29
N LYS A 194 -6.34 -5.97 17.12
CA LYS A 194 -5.29 -5.43 18.00
C LYS A 194 -4.25 -4.66 17.18
N GLU A 195 -3.77 -5.27 16.11
CA GLU A 195 -2.75 -4.70 15.24
C GLU A 195 -3.31 -3.56 14.39
N THR A 196 -4.51 -3.75 13.82
CA THR A 196 -5.22 -2.71 13.07
C THR A 196 -5.38 -1.42 13.89
N LEU A 197 -5.81 -1.51 15.15
CA LEU A 197 -6.00 -0.34 16.00
C LEU A 197 -4.67 0.34 16.38
N ALA A 198 -3.59 -0.42 16.57
CA ALA A 198 -2.26 0.14 16.81
C ALA A 198 -1.77 0.94 15.58
N ALA A 199 -1.95 0.39 14.38
CA ALA A 199 -1.62 1.07 13.13
C ALA A 199 -2.47 2.34 12.93
N ILE A 200 -3.79 2.30 13.16
CA ILE A 200 -4.67 3.49 13.10
C ILE A 200 -4.19 4.57 14.07
N LYS A 201 -3.82 4.20 15.30
CA LYS A 201 -3.29 5.15 16.30
C LYS A 201 -2.02 5.85 15.79
N ALA A 202 -1.13 5.10 15.13
CA ALA A 202 0.08 5.66 14.52
C ALA A 202 -0.24 6.64 13.41
N VAL A 203 -1.15 6.29 12.50
CA VAL A 203 -1.58 7.15 11.39
C VAL A 203 -2.18 8.46 11.91
N LYS A 204 -3.05 8.39 12.94
CA LYS A 204 -3.63 9.59 13.58
C LYS A 204 -2.57 10.49 14.19
N LYS A 205 -1.54 9.92 14.83
CA LYS A 205 -0.41 10.72 15.38
C LYS A 205 0.37 11.47 14.31
N VAL A 206 0.56 10.89 13.13
CA VAL A 206 1.25 11.57 12.00
C VAL A 206 0.33 12.46 11.19
N LYS A 207 -0.99 12.47 11.48
CA LYS A 207 -2.01 13.29 10.81
C LYS A 207 -2.06 13.05 9.30
N MET A 208 -2.08 11.80 8.88
CA MET A 208 -2.29 11.40 7.49
C MET A 208 -3.67 10.77 7.30
N SER A 209 -4.20 10.84 6.08
CA SER A 209 -5.34 10.04 5.64
C SER A 209 -4.92 8.56 5.55
N PHE A 210 -5.89 7.66 5.70
CA PHE A 210 -5.61 6.23 5.63
C PHE A 210 -6.78 5.43 5.08
N ALA A 211 -6.47 4.23 4.64
CA ALA A 211 -7.42 3.19 4.29
C ALA A 211 -7.04 1.88 4.98
N VAL A 212 -7.98 0.93 5.05
CA VAL A 212 -7.74 -0.37 5.71
C VAL A 212 -8.21 -1.51 4.81
N SER A 213 -7.38 -2.53 4.67
CA SER A 213 -7.73 -3.77 3.99
C SER A 213 -7.39 -4.98 4.85
N PHE A 214 -8.26 -5.97 4.85
CA PHE A 214 -8.22 -7.13 5.72
C PHE A 214 -7.92 -8.41 4.96
N CYS A 215 -7.19 -9.32 5.59
CA CYS A 215 -7.12 -10.72 5.20
C CYS A 215 -8.07 -11.51 6.11
N CYS A 216 -9.04 -12.17 5.49
CA CYS A 216 -10.14 -12.85 6.17
C CYS A 216 -10.25 -14.31 5.75
N ASN A 217 -10.91 -15.10 6.58
CA ASN A 217 -11.28 -16.48 6.32
C ASN A 217 -12.73 -16.61 5.80
N GLU A 218 -13.13 -17.82 5.42
CA GLU A 218 -14.46 -18.16 4.89
C GLU A 218 -15.59 -17.95 5.90
N LYS A 219 -15.29 -17.83 7.20
CA LYS A 219 -16.27 -17.56 8.26
C LYS A 219 -16.57 -16.07 8.45
N ASN A 220 -16.14 -15.21 7.53
CA ASN A 220 -16.22 -13.74 7.64
C ASN A 220 -15.52 -13.19 8.90
N GLN A 221 -14.36 -13.76 9.22
CA GLN A 221 -13.52 -13.36 10.34
C GLN A 221 -12.13 -12.97 9.82
N LEU A 222 -11.46 -12.04 10.51
CA LEU A 222 -10.02 -11.88 10.40
C LEU A 222 -9.35 -13.21 10.80
N LEU A 223 -8.12 -13.43 10.37
CA LEU A 223 -7.42 -14.67 10.73
C LEU A 223 -7.23 -14.82 12.25
N GLY A 224 -7.20 -13.70 12.99
CA GLY A 224 -7.23 -13.67 14.46
C GLY A 224 -8.56 -14.08 15.10
N GLY A 225 -9.59 -14.40 14.30
CA GLY A 225 -10.90 -14.88 14.77
C GLY A 225 -11.95 -13.80 14.99
N GLU A 226 -11.60 -12.51 14.89
CA GLU A 226 -12.57 -11.42 15.10
C GLU A 226 -13.50 -11.26 13.88
N SER A 227 -14.80 -11.15 14.14
CA SER A 227 -15.80 -10.92 13.09
C SER A 227 -15.53 -9.64 12.31
N ILE A 228 -15.51 -9.71 10.98
CA ILE A 228 -15.33 -8.53 10.11
C ILE A 228 -16.37 -7.43 10.40
N LYS A 229 -17.59 -7.80 10.75
CA LYS A 229 -18.66 -6.87 11.15
C LYS A 229 -18.27 -6.06 12.40
N LEU A 230 -17.73 -6.73 13.41
CA LEU A 230 -17.28 -6.09 14.64
C LEU A 230 -16.10 -5.16 14.38
N VAL A 231 -15.16 -5.61 13.55
CA VAL A 231 -13.95 -4.85 13.19
C VAL A 231 -14.34 -3.58 12.44
N ILE A 232 -15.17 -3.67 11.39
CA ILE A 232 -15.61 -2.52 10.60
C ILE A 232 -16.28 -1.48 11.51
N ARG A 233 -17.25 -1.88 12.34
CA ARG A 233 -17.92 -0.97 13.28
C ARG A 233 -16.96 -0.26 14.24
N LYS A 234 -15.87 -0.93 14.64
CA LYS A 234 -14.87 -0.33 15.52
C LYS A 234 -13.96 0.67 14.81
N ILE A 235 -13.72 0.51 13.50
CA ILE A 235 -12.80 1.37 12.77
C ILE A 235 -13.47 2.53 12.03
N GLU A 236 -14.76 2.44 11.69
CA GLU A 236 -15.51 3.49 10.97
C GLU A 236 -15.40 4.86 11.64
N LYS A 237 -15.43 4.92 12.97
CA LYS A 237 -15.28 6.17 13.74
C LYS A 237 -13.95 6.90 13.51
N TYR A 238 -12.96 6.25 12.91
CA TYR A 238 -11.68 6.86 12.56
C TYR A 238 -11.64 7.45 11.15
N ASN A 239 -12.75 7.32 10.40
CA ASN A 239 -12.95 7.86 9.05
C ASN A 239 -11.85 7.41 8.07
N PRO A 240 -11.69 6.11 7.77
CA PRO A 240 -10.83 5.65 6.69
C PRO A 240 -11.37 6.13 5.33
N LEU A 241 -10.49 6.36 4.35
CA LEU A 241 -10.87 6.73 2.98
C LEU A 241 -11.70 5.65 2.31
N PHE A 242 -11.33 4.41 2.56
CA PHE A 242 -12.02 3.20 2.11
C PHE A 242 -11.62 2.01 2.99
N ILE A 243 -12.41 0.96 2.91
CA ILE A 243 -12.09 -0.34 3.53
C ILE A 243 -12.18 -1.45 2.50
N GLY A 244 -11.56 -2.60 2.76
CA GLY A 244 -11.69 -3.72 1.85
C GLY A 244 -11.03 -5.00 2.31
N VAL A 245 -10.79 -5.87 1.33
CA VAL A 245 -10.14 -7.17 1.53
C VAL A 245 -9.05 -7.38 0.48
N ASN A 246 -7.97 -8.02 0.88
CA ASN A 246 -6.86 -8.35 0.00
C ASN A 246 -6.13 -9.63 0.42
N CYS A 247 -5.25 -10.09 -0.46
CA CYS A 247 -4.38 -11.25 -0.23
C CYS A 247 -5.16 -12.54 0.09
N ILE A 248 -6.34 -12.68 -0.49
CA ILE A 248 -7.24 -13.84 -0.42
C ILE A 248 -7.64 -14.27 -1.82
N GLN A 249 -8.26 -15.45 -1.95
CA GLN A 249 -8.76 -15.94 -3.23
C GLN A 249 -9.91 -15.06 -3.75
N PRO A 250 -10.05 -14.89 -5.09
CA PRO A 250 -11.08 -14.03 -5.68
C PRO A 250 -12.50 -14.39 -5.28
N GLU A 251 -12.83 -15.67 -5.20
CA GLU A 251 -14.16 -16.16 -4.82
C GLU A 251 -14.50 -15.84 -3.37
N LEU A 252 -13.50 -15.95 -2.47
CA LEU A 252 -13.65 -15.55 -1.07
C LEU A 252 -13.87 -14.03 -0.96
N ALA A 253 -13.15 -13.22 -1.75
CA ALA A 253 -13.40 -11.79 -1.80
C ALA A 253 -14.84 -11.49 -2.22
N THR A 254 -15.37 -12.20 -3.23
CA THR A 254 -16.77 -12.07 -3.67
C THR A 254 -17.77 -12.39 -2.55
N GLN A 255 -17.50 -13.44 -1.77
CA GLN A 255 -18.32 -13.80 -0.60
C GLN A 255 -18.29 -12.71 0.48
N LEU A 256 -17.09 -12.23 0.83
CA LEU A 256 -16.90 -11.22 1.86
C LEU A 256 -17.56 -9.89 1.49
N ILE A 257 -17.45 -9.45 0.23
CA ILE A 257 -18.06 -8.19 -0.24
C ILE A 257 -19.57 -8.23 -0.07
N LYS A 258 -20.25 -9.34 -0.36
CA LYS A 258 -21.70 -9.49 -0.11
C LYS A 258 -22.10 -9.29 1.36
N THR A 259 -21.18 -9.58 2.27
CA THR A 259 -21.37 -9.35 3.71
C THR A 259 -21.05 -7.89 4.06
N ILE A 260 -19.92 -7.36 3.57
CA ILE A 260 -19.41 -6.04 3.93
C ILE A 260 -20.35 -4.93 3.45
N THR A 261 -20.91 -5.04 2.24
CA THR A 261 -21.89 -4.07 1.69
C THR A 261 -23.15 -3.89 2.53
N LYS A 262 -23.47 -4.86 3.41
CA LYS A 262 -24.60 -4.76 4.35
C LYS A 262 -24.23 -4.13 5.68
N ILE A 263 -22.96 -3.83 5.89
CA ILE A 263 -22.42 -3.38 7.20
C ILE A 263 -22.05 -1.91 7.17
N THR A 264 -21.59 -1.40 6.03
CA THR A 264 -21.01 -0.05 5.90
C THR A 264 -21.32 0.57 4.54
N ASP A 265 -21.38 1.90 4.53
CA ASP A 265 -21.50 2.73 3.32
C ASP A 265 -20.14 3.32 2.88
N LEU A 266 -19.04 2.95 3.54
CA LEU A 266 -17.70 3.37 3.14
C LEU A 266 -17.37 2.84 1.74
N PRO A 267 -16.57 3.57 0.94
CA PRO A 267 -16.03 3.05 -0.31
C PRO A 267 -15.31 1.71 -0.09
N LEU A 268 -15.54 0.74 -0.97
CA LEU A 268 -15.01 -0.61 -0.83
C LEU A 268 -13.87 -0.87 -1.81
N CYS A 269 -12.85 -1.59 -1.35
CA CYS A 269 -11.76 -2.07 -2.19
C CYS A 269 -11.59 -3.59 -2.16
N VAL A 270 -11.15 -4.16 -3.30
CA VAL A 270 -10.73 -5.55 -3.44
C VAL A 270 -9.46 -5.61 -4.28
N TYR A 271 -8.41 -6.20 -3.74
CA TYR A 271 -7.21 -6.61 -4.48
C TYR A 271 -6.81 -8.02 -4.03
N ALA A 272 -7.47 -8.99 -4.67
CA ALA A 272 -7.34 -10.42 -4.37
C ALA A 272 -6.05 -11.01 -4.99
N ASN A 273 -5.71 -12.23 -4.61
CA ASN A 273 -4.63 -12.97 -5.23
C ASN A 273 -5.00 -13.37 -6.67
N GLY A 274 -4.02 -13.38 -7.55
CA GLY A 274 -4.14 -14.08 -8.82
C GLY A 274 -4.27 -15.59 -8.60
N TYR A 275 -4.76 -16.28 -9.60
CA TYR A 275 -4.78 -17.74 -9.56
C TYR A 275 -3.35 -18.28 -9.65
N GLY A 276 -3.08 -19.37 -8.95
CA GLY A 276 -1.78 -19.96 -8.75
C GLY A 276 -1.57 -20.33 -7.29
N LYS A 277 -0.36 -20.61 -6.90
CA LYS A 277 0.01 -20.93 -5.52
C LYS A 277 1.43 -20.45 -5.21
N PRO A 278 1.73 -20.14 -3.95
CA PRO A 278 3.09 -19.86 -3.53
C PRO A 278 3.96 -21.10 -3.72
N ASP A 279 5.23 -20.89 -4.02
CA ASP A 279 6.26 -21.91 -4.20
C ASP A 279 7.55 -21.41 -3.55
N ASP A 280 8.21 -22.28 -2.78
CA ASP A 280 9.38 -21.89 -2.00
C ASP A 280 10.60 -21.56 -2.86
N ASP A 281 10.73 -22.20 -4.04
CA ASP A 281 11.86 -22.00 -4.95
C ASP A 281 11.59 -20.90 -5.98
N GLN A 282 10.39 -20.91 -6.60
CA GLN A 282 10.02 -20.02 -7.69
C GLN A 282 9.19 -18.81 -7.23
N GLY A 283 8.75 -18.79 -5.99
CA GLY A 283 7.95 -17.73 -5.37
C GLY A 283 6.46 -17.87 -5.66
N TRP A 284 6.04 -17.82 -6.91
CA TRP A 284 4.64 -18.00 -7.30
C TRP A 284 4.54 -18.80 -8.60
N LEU A 285 3.84 -19.91 -8.54
CA LEU A 285 3.52 -20.69 -9.75
C LEU A 285 2.31 -20.05 -10.43
N PHE A 286 2.58 -19.36 -11.52
CA PHE A 286 1.55 -18.70 -12.32
C PHE A 286 0.80 -19.72 -13.16
N SER A 287 -0.50 -19.61 -13.15
CA SER A 287 -1.36 -20.44 -13.97
C SER A 287 -1.88 -19.59 -15.14
N GLY A 288 -1.44 -19.74 -16.29
CA GLY A 288 -1.72 -19.18 -17.62
C GLY A 288 -2.87 -18.14 -17.84
N LYS A 289 -3.03 -17.69 -19.10
CA LYS A 289 -3.98 -16.62 -19.51
C LYS A 289 -5.47 -16.89 -19.20
N LYS A 290 -5.91 -18.15 -19.12
CA LYS A 290 -7.31 -18.48 -18.78
C LYS A 290 -7.75 -17.93 -17.43
N GLU A 291 -6.82 -17.69 -16.55
CA GLU A 291 -7.07 -17.28 -15.17
C GLU A 291 -7.23 -15.78 -15.01
N ILE A 292 -6.63 -14.98 -15.89
CA ILE A 292 -6.92 -13.55 -15.97
C ILE A 292 -8.40 -13.35 -16.23
N ASN A 293 -9.00 -14.14 -17.14
CA ASN A 293 -10.42 -14.06 -17.44
C ASN A 293 -11.30 -14.50 -16.26
N LYS A 294 -10.88 -15.52 -15.49
CA LYS A 294 -11.59 -15.90 -14.26
C LYS A 294 -11.55 -14.78 -13.24
N TYR A 295 -10.36 -14.19 -13.00
CA TYR A 295 -10.21 -13.04 -12.12
C TYR A 295 -11.09 -11.88 -12.54
N LEU A 296 -11.10 -11.56 -13.84
CA LEU A 296 -11.93 -10.51 -14.40
C LEU A 296 -13.44 -10.75 -14.15
N ASN A 297 -13.89 -12.00 -14.26
CA ASN A 297 -15.28 -12.34 -13.96
C ASN A 297 -15.63 -12.07 -12.48
N GLU A 298 -14.71 -12.36 -11.56
CA GLU A 298 -14.90 -11.99 -10.14
C GLU A 298 -14.84 -10.47 -9.95
N ALA A 299 -13.91 -9.76 -10.60
CA ALA A 299 -13.82 -8.31 -10.55
C ALA A 299 -15.13 -7.62 -11.02
N LYS A 300 -15.76 -8.12 -12.09
CA LYS A 300 -17.08 -7.64 -12.54
C LYS A 300 -18.17 -7.84 -11.48
N LYS A 301 -18.15 -8.95 -10.73
CA LYS A 301 -19.09 -9.17 -9.62
C LYS A 301 -18.86 -8.18 -8.49
N TRP A 302 -17.57 -7.83 -8.19
CA TRP A 302 -17.25 -6.86 -7.17
C TRP A 302 -17.79 -5.48 -7.54
N VAL A 303 -17.53 -5.00 -8.78
CA VAL A 303 -18.10 -3.73 -9.28
C VAL A 303 -19.60 -3.70 -9.19
N LYS A 304 -20.27 -4.77 -9.67
CA LYS A 304 -21.74 -4.90 -9.58
C LYS A 304 -22.25 -4.87 -8.14
N SER A 305 -21.42 -5.26 -7.18
CA SER A 305 -21.73 -5.21 -5.75
C SER A 305 -21.35 -3.87 -5.09
N GLY A 306 -20.88 -2.87 -5.86
CA GLY A 306 -20.56 -1.53 -5.35
C GLY A 306 -19.10 -1.32 -4.93
N VAL A 307 -18.20 -2.26 -5.22
CA VAL A 307 -16.76 -2.04 -5.02
C VAL A 307 -16.27 -0.98 -5.99
N GLN A 308 -15.53 -0.01 -5.48
CA GLN A 308 -15.03 1.13 -6.26
C GLN A 308 -13.53 1.04 -6.53
N LEU A 309 -12.76 0.37 -5.67
CA LEU A 309 -11.32 0.26 -5.84
C LEU A 309 -10.95 -1.20 -6.12
N ILE A 310 -10.32 -1.45 -7.25
CA ILE A 310 -10.01 -2.82 -7.70
C ILE A 310 -8.54 -2.87 -8.12
N GLY A 311 -7.85 -3.91 -7.68
CA GLY A 311 -6.46 -4.18 -8.05
C GLY A 311 -6.14 -5.66 -7.95
N GLY A 312 -4.87 -5.98 -7.70
CA GLY A 312 -4.41 -7.34 -7.51
C GLY A 312 -3.40 -7.47 -6.38
N CYS A 313 -3.31 -8.66 -5.79
CA CYS A 313 -2.31 -9.04 -4.80
C CYS A 313 -1.42 -10.17 -5.36
N CYS A 314 -0.87 -11.03 -4.53
CA CYS A 314 0.08 -12.07 -4.95
C CYS A 314 -0.36 -12.81 -6.23
N GLY A 315 0.59 -13.03 -7.15
CA GLY A 315 0.33 -13.71 -8.42
C GLY A 315 -0.33 -12.88 -9.51
N THR A 316 -0.72 -11.63 -9.25
CA THR A 316 -1.19 -10.74 -10.32
C THR A 316 -0.04 -10.02 -11.01
N THR A 317 -0.21 -9.69 -12.29
CA THR A 317 0.79 -9.06 -13.15
C THR A 317 0.24 -7.77 -13.76
N PRO A 318 1.05 -6.95 -14.44
CA PRO A 318 0.56 -5.79 -15.20
C PRO A 318 -0.57 -6.12 -16.19
N GLU A 319 -0.59 -7.33 -16.76
CA GLU A 319 -1.66 -7.77 -17.67
C GLU A 319 -3.02 -7.91 -16.97
N TYR A 320 -3.06 -8.34 -15.68
CA TYR A 320 -4.28 -8.33 -14.88
C TYR A 320 -4.83 -6.91 -14.75
N ILE A 321 -3.98 -5.95 -14.41
CA ILE A 321 -4.38 -4.55 -14.21
C ILE A 321 -4.86 -3.93 -15.53
N LYS A 322 -4.16 -4.18 -16.64
CA LYS A 322 -4.60 -3.77 -17.97
C LYS A 322 -6.00 -4.29 -18.30
N THR A 323 -6.23 -5.57 -18.06
CA THR A 323 -7.50 -6.22 -18.38
C THR A 323 -8.63 -5.68 -17.54
N ILE A 324 -8.41 -5.46 -16.23
CA ILE A 324 -9.39 -4.83 -15.34
C ILE A 324 -9.70 -3.42 -15.84
N CYS A 325 -8.69 -2.60 -16.13
CA CYS A 325 -8.85 -1.22 -16.59
C CYS A 325 -9.68 -1.12 -17.88
N LEU A 326 -9.42 -1.98 -18.86
CA LEU A 326 -10.14 -1.97 -20.15
C LEU A 326 -11.62 -2.33 -20.02
N THR A 327 -12.01 -3.06 -19.00
CA THR A 327 -13.41 -3.49 -18.80
C THR A 327 -14.22 -2.53 -17.93
N GLN A 328 -13.59 -1.49 -17.37
CA GLN A 328 -14.26 -0.47 -16.56
C GLN A 328 -14.47 0.84 -17.36
N LYS A 329 -13.96 0.91 -18.58
CA LYS A 329 -14.27 1.96 -19.56
C LYS A 329 -15.48 1.58 -20.40
#